data_54a4221c4dfe627471d8b77e16c5d8eb
#
_entry.id   54a4221c4dfe627471d8b77e16c5d8eb
#
_cell.length_a   1.000
_cell.length_b   1.000
_cell.length_c   1.000
_cell.angle_alpha   90.00
_cell.angle_beta   90.00
_cell.angle_gamma   90.00
#
_symmetry.space_group_name_H-M   'P 1'
#
loop_
_entity.id
_entity.type
_entity.pdbx_description
1 polymer ?
#
loop_
_entity_poly.entity_id
_entity_poly.type
_entity_poly.pdbx_seq_one_letter_code
_entity_poly.pdbx_strand_id
1 'polypeptide(L)'
;MPSDQPVATGVSSEEIVSKLKNLGVDHVICIPDSYQKTLIARLTDDPDISFMIACTEDEAIGINAGLYIGGKNPVLVIQNNGIFASINTIKAIPLDAKIPTLMFVGQFQRDPMLPIEESKSRAVRMVEPTLETWGVPYYRIETPEDIGNIELGYKLAYDTLGPVAIIIGAPTI
;
A
#
# COMPACT_ATOMS: atom_id res chain seq x y z
N MET A 1 -11.59 -32.23 -1.41
CA MET A 1 -10.16 -32.05 -1.20
C MET A 1 -10.01 -30.67 -0.54
N PRO A 2 -9.45 -30.53 0.67
CA PRO A 2 -9.14 -29.21 1.20
C PRO A 2 -8.10 -28.61 0.27
N SER A 3 -8.34 -27.38 -0.19
CA SER A 3 -7.37 -26.61 -0.98
C SER A 3 -6.15 -26.34 -0.08
N ASP A 4 -5.00 -26.79 -0.53
CA ASP A 4 -3.68 -26.54 0.07
C ASP A 4 -3.31 -25.07 -0.21
N GLN A 5 -4.09 -24.13 0.33
CA GLN A 5 -3.72 -22.73 0.30
C GLN A 5 -2.76 -22.49 1.47
N PRO A 6 -1.61 -21.87 1.26
CA PRO A 6 -0.68 -21.57 2.33
C PRO A 6 -1.39 -20.70 3.37
N VAL A 7 -1.35 -21.12 4.62
CA VAL A 7 -1.82 -20.33 5.76
C VAL A 7 -0.95 -19.08 5.81
N ALA A 8 -1.55 -17.92 5.62
CA ALA A 8 -0.84 -16.65 5.68
C ALA A 8 -0.20 -16.47 7.06
N THR A 9 1.10 -16.72 7.17
CA THR A 9 1.88 -16.66 8.42
C THR A 9 2.29 -15.24 8.82
N GLY A 10 1.89 -14.24 8.04
CA GLY A 10 2.34 -12.86 8.17
C GLY A 10 3.44 -12.50 7.19
N VAL A 11 3.58 -11.23 6.91
CA VAL A 11 4.58 -10.71 5.97
C VAL A 11 5.65 -9.95 6.74
N SER A 12 6.93 -10.23 6.45
CA SER A 12 8.06 -9.61 7.15
C SER A 12 8.13 -8.11 6.88
N SER A 13 7.92 -7.31 7.94
CA SER A 13 8.10 -5.86 7.88
C SER A 13 9.54 -5.46 7.60
N GLU A 14 10.52 -6.26 8.05
CA GLU A 14 11.95 -6.03 7.77
C GLU A 14 12.27 -6.17 6.28
N GLU A 15 11.72 -7.20 5.62
CA GLU A 15 11.92 -7.39 4.19
C GLU A 15 11.24 -6.29 3.37
N ILE A 16 10.05 -5.84 3.77
CA ILE A 16 9.38 -4.69 3.13
C ILE A 16 10.25 -3.44 3.23
N VAL A 17 10.73 -3.08 4.43
CA VAL A 17 11.60 -1.91 4.64
C VAL A 17 12.89 -2.03 3.82
N SER A 18 13.54 -3.20 3.82
CA SER A 18 14.73 -3.46 3.02
C SER A 18 14.46 -3.24 1.52
N LYS A 19 13.33 -3.72 1.00
CA LYS A 19 12.93 -3.50 -0.40
C LYS A 19 12.72 -2.02 -0.70
N LEU A 20 12.01 -1.28 0.16
CA LEU A 20 11.79 0.16 -0.01
C LEU A 20 13.12 0.93 -0.05
N LYS A 21 14.04 0.64 0.85
CA LYS A 21 15.38 1.27 0.87
C LYS A 21 16.18 0.94 -0.40
N ASN A 22 16.15 -0.29 -0.88
CA ASN A 22 16.81 -0.70 -2.12
C ASN A 22 16.24 0.01 -3.37
N LEU A 23 14.95 0.41 -3.32
CA LEU A 23 14.30 1.22 -4.35
C LEU A 23 14.57 2.73 -4.20
N GLY A 24 15.34 3.12 -3.19
CA GLY A 24 15.68 4.51 -2.92
C GLY A 24 14.55 5.32 -2.30
N VAL A 25 13.53 4.67 -1.73
CA VAL A 25 12.47 5.35 -0.99
C VAL A 25 13.08 6.08 0.21
N ASP A 26 12.82 7.38 0.31
CA ASP A 26 13.36 8.27 1.33
C ASP A 26 12.28 8.94 2.21
N HIS A 27 11.01 8.86 1.79
CA HIS A 27 9.87 9.43 2.51
C HIS A 27 8.72 8.45 2.58
N VAL A 28 8.07 8.37 3.73
CA VAL A 28 6.83 7.61 3.95
C VAL A 28 5.78 8.54 4.54
N ILE A 29 4.62 8.62 3.89
CA ILE A 29 3.45 9.33 4.41
C ILE A 29 2.44 8.28 4.86
N CYS A 30 2.05 8.33 6.13
CA CYS A 30 1.24 7.31 6.77
C CYS A 30 -0.06 7.85 7.32
N ILE A 31 -1.14 7.11 7.09
CA ILE A 31 -2.32 7.15 7.95
C ILE A 31 -2.25 5.88 8.81
N PRO A 32 -2.23 5.99 10.15
CA PRO A 32 -2.02 4.84 11.03
C PRO A 32 -2.98 3.68 10.76
N ASP A 33 -2.42 2.49 10.57
CA ASP A 33 -3.15 1.25 10.29
C ASP A 33 -2.70 0.12 11.22
N SER A 34 -3.64 -0.47 11.95
CA SER A 34 -3.36 -1.58 12.87
C SER A 34 -2.92 -2.87 12.15
N TYR A 35 -3.28 -3.04 10.89
CA TYR A 35 -2.91 -4.21 10.09
C TYR A 35 -1.44 -4.19 9.68
N GLN A 36 -0.88 -2.99 9.53
CA GLN A 36 0.52 -2.73 9.17
C GLN A 36 1.36 -2.20 10.36
N LYS A 37 0.95 -2.44 11.61
CA LYS A 37 1.56 -1.80 12.78
C LYS A 37 3.06 -2.05 12.94
N THR A 38 3.55 -3.26 12.62
CA THR A 38 4.97 -3.60 12.72
C THR A 38 5.79 -2.93 11.62
N LEU A 39 5.24 -2.83 10.40
CA LEU A 39 5.82 -2.07 9.31
C LEU A 39 5.92 -0.59 9.68
N ILE A 40 4.83 0.00 10.18
CA ILE A 40 4.79 1.41 10.62
C ILE A 40 5.82 1.68 11.71
N ALA A 41 5.94 0.80 12.70
CA ALA A 41 6.93 0.94 13.77
C ALA A 41 8.36 0.96 13.20
N ARG A 42 8.71 0.00 12.34
CA ARG A 42 10.04 -0.05 11.72
C ARG A 42 10.34 1.17 10.85
N LEU A 43 9.38 1.63 10.06
CA LEU A 43 9.53 2.82 9.22
C LEU A 43 9.69 4.10 10.06
N THR A 44 9.02 4.16 11.22
CA THR A 44 9.15 5.30 12.15
C THR A 44 10.54 5.37 12.79
N ASP A 45 11.13 4.22 13.09
CA ASP A 45 12.43 4.11 13.77
C ASP A 45 13.63 4.10 12.79
N ASP A 46 13.38 4.01 11.46
CA ASP A 46 14.46 3.96 10.47
C ASP A 46 15.07 5.35 10.22
N PRO A 47 16.38 5.53 10.48
CA PRO A 47 17.02 6.84 10.37
C PRO A 47 17.18 7.34 8.92
N ASP A 48 17.06 6.47 7.93
CA ASP A 48 17.22 6.82 6.52
C ASP A 48 15.87 7.19 5.85
N ILE A 49 14.76 7.01 6.57
CA ILE A 49 13.41 7.28 6.08
C ILE A 49 12.79 8.46 6.83
N SER A 50 12.41 9.49 6.09
CA SER A 50 11.61 10.59 6.63
C SER A 50 10.17 10.15 6.76
N PHE A 51 9.75 9.77 7.99
CA PHE A 51 8.40 9.30 8.27
C PHE A 51 7.49 10.43 8.74
N MET A 52 6.30 10.55 8.16
CA MET A 52 5.31 11.55 8.56
C MET A 52 3.90 10.97 8.63
N ILE A 53 3.12 11.45 9.58
CA ILE A 53 1.70 11.12 9.74
C ILE A 53 0.87 12.25 9.17
N ALA A 54 -0.05 11.93 8.26
CA ALA A 54 -1.07 12.85 7.76
C ALA A 54 -2.41 12.63 8.49
N CYS A 55 -3.33 13.59 8.36
CA CYS A 55 -4.63 13.50 9.02
C CYS A 55 -5.64 12.70 8.20
N THR A 56 -5.53 12.74 6.87
CA THR A 56 -6.42 12.02 5.95
C THR A 56 -5.64 11.47 4.76
N GLU A 57 -6.22 10.48 4.09
CA GLU A 57 -5.61 9.89 2.89
C GLU A 57 -5.55 10.89 1.73
N ASP A 58 -6.53 11.79 1.62
CA ASP A 58 -6.50 12.89 0.65
C ASP A 58 -5.29 13.79 0.85
N GLU A 59 -5.02 14.17 2.09
CA GLU A 59 -3.84 14.96 2.46
C GLU A 59 -2.56 14.19 2.14
N ALA A 60 -2.49 12.91 2.50
CA ALA A 60 -1.34 12.05 2.24
C ALA A 60 -0.99 11.98 0.74
N ILE A 61 -1.99 11.83 -0.14
CA ILE A 61 -1.80 11.82 -1.60
C ILE A 61 -1.27 13.18 -2.09
N GLY A 62 -1.79 14.28 -1.53
CA GLY A 62 -1.32 15.64 -1.85
C GLY A 62 0.14 15.85 -1.44
N ILE A 63 0.52 15.41 -0.23
CA ILE A 63 1.90 15.47 0.28
C ILE A 63 2.82 14.61 -0.60
N ASN A 64 2.41 13.38 -0.95
CA ASN A 64 3.16 12.52 -1.86
C ASN A 64 3.49 13.23 -3.18
N ALA A 65 2.50 13.86 -3.79
CA ALA A 65 2.69 14.60 -5.03
C ALA A 65 3.69 15.75 -4.87
N GLY A 66 3.56 16.53 -3.79
CA GLY A 66 4.48 17.62 -3.50
C GLY A 66 5.93 17.15 -3.30
N LEU A 67 6.12 16.07 -2.56
CA LEU A 67 7.43 15.45 -2.35
C LEU A 67 8.02 14.93 -3.65
N TYR A 68 7.25 14.22 -4.47
CA TYR A 68 7.70 13.73 -5.77
C TYR A 68 8.13 14.88 -6.69
N ILE A 69 7.32 15.94 -6.81
CA ILE A 69 7.66 17.14 -7.60
C ILE A 69 8.93 17.81 -7.05
N GLY A 70 9.12 17.77 -5.73
CA GLY A 70 10.31 18.27 -5.03
C GLY A 70 11.56 17.37 -5.19
N GLY A 71 11.48 16.29 -6.00
CA GLY A 71 12.61 15.39 -6.26
C GLY A 71 12.87 14.36 -5.16
N LYS A 72 11.87 14.10 -4.31
CA LYS A 72 11.89 13.03 -3.31
C LYS A 72 11.29 11.74 -3.88
N ASN A 73 11.51 10.65 -3.17
CA ASN A 73 10.99 9.33 -3.54
C ASN A 73 10.02 8.82 -2.46
N PRO A 74 8.78 9.34 -2.42
CA PRO A 74 7.82 9.01 -1.40
C PRO A 74 7.00 7.75 -1.70
N VAL A 75 6.48 7.11 -0.64
CA VAL A 75 5.41 6.10 -0.70
C VAL A 75 4.36 6.37 0.35
N LEU A 76 3.15 5.83 0.14
CA LEU A 76 2.04 5.91 1.08
C LEU A 76 1.85 4.60 1.85
N VAL A 77 1.54 4.71 3.14
CA VAL A 77 1.06 3.59 3.96
C VAL A 77 -0.31 3.96 4.50
N ILE A 78 -1.34 3.32 3.98
CA ILE A 78 -2.75 3.64 4.25
C ILE A 78 -3.56 2.36 4.49
N GLN A 79 -4.85 2.51 4.76
CA GLN A 79 -5.80 1.42 4.97
C GLN A 79 -6.75 1.29 3.77
N ASN A 80 -7.37 0.12 3.59
CA ASN A 80 -8.39 -0.10 2.56
C ASN A 80 -9.57 0.90 2.62
N ASN A 81 -9.98 1.33 3.83
CA ASN A 81 -11.02 2.36 3.97
C ASN A 81 -10.58 3.71 3.39
N GLY A 82 -9.28 4.00 3.44
CA GLY A 82 -8.71 5.21 2.89
C GLY A 82 -8.81 5.30 1.38
N ILE A 83 -8.76 4.17 0.67
CA ILE A 83 -9.01 4.14 -0.78
C ILE A 83 -10.37 4.72 -1.11
N PHE A 84 -11.43 4.30 -0.39
CA PHE A 84 -12.79 4.80 -0.64
C PHE A 84 -12.93 6.27 -0.29
N ALA A 85 -12.29 6.71 0.80
CA ALA A 85 -12.34 8.10 1.23
C ALA A 85 -11.63 9.04 0.24
N SER A 86 -10.56 8.58 -0.42
CA SER A 86 -9.67 9.41 -1.24
C SER A 86 -9.81 9.18 -2.75
N ILE A 87 -10.84 8.48 -3.21
CA ILE A 87 -10.97 8.11 -4.63
C ILE A 87 -10.96 9.33 -5.57
N ASN A 88 -11.56 10.44 -5.17
CA ASN A 88 -11.54 11.67 -5.97
C ASN A 88 -10.12 12.25 -6.09
N THR A 89 -9.34 12.18 -5.02
CA THR A 89 -7.95 12.66 -5.02
C THR A 89 -7.03 11.70 -5.79
N ILE A 90 -7.27 10.38 -5.70
CA ILE A 90 -6.59 9.38 -6.54
C ILE A 90 -6.85 9.66 -8.02
N LYS A 91 -8.09 9.96 -8.39
CA LYS A 91 -8.43 10.36 -9.76
C LYS A 91 -7.67 11.62 -10.17
N ALA A 92 -7.73 12.68 -9.37
CA ALA A 92 -7.22 14.00 -9.77
C ALA A 92 -5.68 14.06 -9.82
N ILE A 93 -4.99 13.46 -8.84
CA ILE A 93 -3.54 13.61 -8.69
C ILE A 93 -2.79 12.46 -9.38
N PRO A 94 -2.80 11.21 -8.89
CA PRO A 94 -2.00 10.19 -9.54
C PRO A 94 -2.53 9.78 -10.93
N LEU A 95 -3.84 9.76 -11.18
CA LEU A 95 -4.36 9.36 -12.49
C LEU A 95 -4.32 10.50 -13.52
N ASP A 96 -4.95 11.64 -13.23
CA ASP A 96 -5.11 12.72 -14.21
C ASP A 96 -3.82 13.57 -14.33
N ALA A 97 -3.21 13.96 -13.20
CA ALA A 97 -1.98 14.75 -13.21
C ALA A 97 -0.69 13.92 -13.40
N LYS A 98 -0.81 12.58 -13.50
CA LYS A 98 0.31 11.68 -13.80
C LYS A 98 1.44 11.74 -12.76
N ILE A 99 1.10 11.56 -11.50
CA ILE A 99 2.04 11.52 -10.40
C ILE A 99 2.26 10.06 -9.95
N PRO A 100 3.49 9.50 -10.03
CA PRO A 100 3.78 8.19 -9.47
C PRO A 100 3.38 8.10 -8.01
N THR A 101 2.58 7.11 -7.67
CA THR A 101 2.07 6.97 -6.31
C THR A 101 1.97 5.50 -5.95
N LEU A 102 2.95 5.00 -5.20
CA LEU A 102 2.90 3.65 -4.65
C LEU A 102 2.21 3.68 -3.29
N MET A 103 1.13 2.91 -3.15
CA MET A 103 0.31 2.86 -1.94
C MET A 103 0.38 1.46 -1.32
N PHE A 104 0.88 1.35 -0.10
CA PHE A 104 0.75 0.15 0.73
C PHE A 104 -0.60 0.21 1.43
N VAL A 105 -1.51 -0.69 1.05
CA VAL A 105 -2.91 -0.67 1.47
C VAL A 105 -3.19 -1.86 2.37
N GLY A 106 -3.20 -1.64 3.69
CA GLY A 106 -3.55 -2.68 4.66
C GLY A 106 -5.02 -3.07 4.57
N GLN A 107 -5.30 -4.37 4.47
CA GLN A 107 -6.66 -4.89 4.42
C GLN A 107 -7.26 -5.02 5.84
N PHE A 108 -7.60 -3.90 6.46
CA PHE A 108 -8.23 -3.89 7.78
C PHE A 108 -9.47 -4.80 7.82
N GLN A 109 -9.57 -5.61 8.87
CA GLN A 109 -10.59 -6.65 9.06
C GLN A 109 -10.50 -7.84 8.08
N ARG A 110 -9.40 -8.01 7.37
CA ARG A 110 -9.14 -9.22 6.59
C ARG A 110 -8.93 -10.39 7.55
N ASP A 111 -9.66 -11.49 7.31
CA ASP A 111 -9.37 -12.80 7.89
C ASP A 111 -8.61 -13.61 6.83
N PRO A 112 -7.29 -13.81 7.00
CA PRO A 112 -6.48 -14.52 6.00
C PRO A 112 -6.86 -15.99 5.81
N MET A 113 -7.66 -16.56 6.73
CA MET A 113 -8.16 -17.94 6.64
C MET A 113 -9.40 -18.08 5.74
N LEU A 114 -9.99 -16.97 5.31
CA LEU A 114 -11.17 -16.97 4.45
C LEU A 114 -10.86 -16.40 3.07
N PRO A 115 -11.50 -16.88 2.00
CA PRO A 115 -11.51 -16.21 0.70
C PRO A 115 -11.98 -14.75 0.86
N ILE A 116 -11.48 -13.85 -0.01
CA ILE A 116 -11.84 -12.42 0.04
C ILE A 116 -13.35 -12.23 -0.09
N GLU A 117 -13.99 -13.01 -0.95
CA GLU A 117 -15.42 -12.97 -1.25
C GLU A 117 -16.28 -13.34 -0.03
N GLU A 118 -15.74 -14.19 0.86
CA GLU A 118 -16.41 -14.63 2.09
C GLU A 118 -16.13 -13.71 3.28
N SER A 119 -15.27 -12.71 3.12
CA SER A 119 -14.99 -11.75 4.19
C SER A 119 -16.26 -11.04 4.64
N LYS A 120 -16.45 -10.94 5.95
CA LYS A 120 -17.54 -10.15 6.53
C LYS A 120 -17.36 -8.65 6.30
N SER A 121 -16.14 -8.20 6.14
CA SER A 121 -15.83 -6.79 5.87
C SER A 121 -16.14 -6.43 4.43
N ARG A 122 -17.04 -5.46 4.23
CA ARG A 122 -17.33 -4.93 2.90
C ARG A 122 -16.09 -4.25 2.30
N ALA A 123 -15.31 -3.55 3.12
CA ALA A 123 -14.10 -2.87 2.66
C ALA A 123 -13.07 -3.86 2.07
N VAL A 124 -12.91 -5.04 2.68
CA VAL A 124 -12.05 -6.11 2.15
C VAL A 124 -12.55 -6.60 0.80
N ARG A 125 -13.86 -6.85 0.65
CA ARG A 125 -14.43 -7.34 -0.61
C ARG A 125 -14.44 -6.32 -1.74
N MET A 126 -14.45 -5.02 -1.41
CA MET A 126 -14.68 -3.96 -2.37
C MET A 126 -13.41 -3.19 -2.79
N VAL A 127 -12.30 -3.32 -2.06
CA VAL A 127 -11.10 -2.54 -2.38
C VAL A 127 -10.57 -2.86 -3.78
N GLU A 128 -10.43 -4.13 -4.13
CA GLU A 128 -9.93 -4.53 -5.45
C GLU A 128 -10.90 -4.17 -6.59
N PRO A 129 -12.22 -4.49 -6.52
CA PRO A 129 -13.17 -4.03 -7.52
C PRO A 129 -13.20 -2.50 -7.70
N THR A 130 -12.95 -1.75 -6.62
CA THR A 130 -12.85 -0.29 -6.70
C THR A 130 -11.61 0.13 -7.47
N LEU A 131 -10.45 -0.44 -7.17
CA LEU A 131 -9.20 -0.17 -7.88
C LEU A 131 -9.34 -0.52 -9.37
N GLU A 132 -9.91 -1.68 -9.70
CA GLU A 132 -10.17 -2.12 -11.07
C GLU A 132 -11.09 -1.15 -11.82
N THR A 133 -12.18 -0.70 -11.20
CA THR A 133 -13.13 0.24 -11.78
C THR A 133 -12.46 1.57 -12.16
N TRP A 134 -11.47 2.01 -11.39
CA TRP A 134 -10.72 3.23 -11.63
C TRP A 134 -9.45 3.02 -12.46
N GLY A 135 -9.16 1.79 -12.87
CA GLY A 135 -7.96 1.47 -13.63
C GLY A 135 -6.67 1.63 -12.84
N VAL A 136 -6.72 1.44 -11.52
CA VAL A 136 -5.56 1.45 -10.63
C VAL A 136 -4.99 0.03 -10.53
N PRO A 137 -3.80 -0.25 -11.07
CA PRO A 137 -3.17 -1.56 -10.92
C PRO A 137 -2.87 -1.88 -9.46
N TYR A 138 -2.93 -3.16 -9.11
CA TYR A 138 -2.54 -3.60 -7.77
C TYR A 138 -1.84 -4.96 -7.78
N TYR A 139 -1.09 -5.21 -6.71
CA TYR A 139 -0.45 -6.48 -6.40
C TYR A 139 -0.78 -6.84 -4.95
N ARG A 140 -0.97 -8.12 -4.65
CA ARG A 140 -1.17 -8.60 -3.29
C ARG A 140 0.15 -9.05 -2.68
N ILE A 141 0.25 -8.88 -1.36
CA ILE A 141 1.28 -9.47 -0.51
C ILE A 141 0.55 -10.19 0.63
N GLU A 142 0.49 -11.52 0.56
CA GLU A 142 -0.13 -12.38 1.56
C GLU A 142 0.87 -13.39 2.13
N THR A 143 1.94 -13.67 1.39
CA THR A 143 3.00 -14.62 1.76
C THR A 143 4.40 -14.01 1.55
N PRO A 144 5.46 -14.60 2.13
CA PRO A 144 6.83 -14.14 1.89
C PRO A 144 7.24 -14.16 0.41
N GLU A 145 6.71 -15.07 -0.38
CA GLU A 145 7.00 -15.20 -1.82
C GLU A 145 6.52 -13.99 -2.62
N ASP A 146 5.52 -13.27 -2.10
CA ASP A 146 4.92 -12.10 -2.75
C ASP A 146 5.75 -10.82 -2.61
N ILE A 147 6.78 -10.80 -1.78
CA ILE A 147 7.60 -9.59 -1.51
C ILE A 147 8.18 -8.97 -2.79
N GLY A 148 8.44 -9.77 -3.82
CA GLY A 148 8.86 -9.27 -5.13
C GLY A 148 7.86 -8.32 -5.81
N ASN A 149 6.59 -8.39 -5.46
CA ASN A 149 5.53 -7.55 -5.98
C ASN A 149 5.72 -6.06 -5.64
N ILE A 150 6.47 -5.74 -4.58
CA ILE A 150 6.83 -4.35 -4.24
C ILE A 150 7.63 -3.70 -5.37
N GLU A 151 8.66 -4.39 -5.86
CA GLU A 151 9.51 -3.91 -6.94
C GLU A 151 8.73 -3.77 -8.26
N LEU A 152 7.86 -4.75 -8.56
CA LEU A 152 6.98 -4.71 -9.73
C LEU A 152 6.03 -3.51 -9.66
N GLY A 153 5.39 -3.31 -8.52
CA GLY A 153 4.46 -2.19 -8.32
C GLY A 153 5.15 -0.83 -8.35
N TYR A 154 6.32 -0.72 -7.72
CA TYR A 154 7.14 0.50 -7.77
C TYR A 154 7.51 0.85 -9.21
N LYS A 155 8.10 -0.10 -9.94
CA LYS A 155 8.47 0.10 -11.33
C LYS A 155 7.27 0.52 -12.19
N LEU A 156 6.14 -0.18 -12.04
CA LEU A 156 4.93 0.15 -12.80
C LEU A 156 4.44 1.57 -12.50
N ALA A 157 4.45 2.00 -11.23
CA ALA A 157 4.03 3.36 -10.86
C ALA A 157 4.87 4.43 -11.55
N TYR A 158 6.19 4.24 -11.61
CA TYR A 158 7.11 5.18 -12.25
C TYR A 158 7.09 5.10 -13.77
N ASP A 159 6.98 3.90 -14.36
CA ASP A 159 6.91 3.70 -15.81
C ASP A 159 5.63 4.31 -16.41
N THR A 160 4.51 4.24 -15.66
CA THR A 160 3.21 4.76 -16.10
C THR A 160 2.90 6.17 -15.60
N LEU A 161 3.71 6.70 -14.68
CA LEU A 161 3.45 7.96 -13.97
C LEU A 161 2.05 7.95 -13.35
N GLY A 162 1.73 6.90 -12.58
CA GLY A 162 0.39 6.70 -12.05
C GLY A 162 0.35 5.99 -10.69
N PRO A 163 -0.86 5.74 -10.17
CA PRO A 163 -1.05 5.03 -8.92
C PRO A 163 -0.86 3.52 -9.10
N VAL A 164 -0.26 2.88 -8.10
CA VAL A 164 -0.26 1.41 -7.94
C VAL A 164 -0.49 1.08 -6.47
N ALA A 165 -1.36 0.11 -6.19
CA ALA A 165 -1.59 -0.37 -4.84
C ALA A 165 -0.84 -1.68 -4.57
N ILE A 166 -0.15 -1.76 -3.45
CA ILE A 166 0.35 -2.99 -2.84
C ILE A 166 -0.59 -3.35 -1.70
N ILE A 167 -1.43 -4.34 -1.93
CA ILE A 167 -2.44 -4.77 -0.96
C ILE A 167 -1.79 -5.72 0.04
N ILE A 168 -1.72 -5.31 1.29
CA ILE A 168 -1.20 -6.11 2.39
C ILE A 168 -2.35 -6.97 2.94
N GLY A 169 -2.44 -8.20 2.45
CA GLY A 169 -3.52 -9.14 2.74
C GLY A 169 -3.27 -10.03 3.96
N ALA A 170 -2.05 -10.00 4.54
CA ALA A 170 -1.69 -10.66 5.79
C ALA A 170 -1.10 -9.63 6.77
N PRO A 171 -1.23 -9.82 8.11
CA PRO A 171 -0.62 -8.92 9.08
C PRO A 171 0.89 -8.83 8.89
N THR A 172 1.47 -7.63 9.05
CA THR A 172 2.93 -7.49 9.08
C THR A 172 3.49 -7.93 10.42
N ILE A 173 4.63 -8.64 10.41
CA ILE A 173 5.33 -9.19 11.59
C ILE A 173 6.78 -8.67 11.67
#